data_36a905ffa0a4d075cd7357dfcbbd1f00
#
_entry.id   36a905ffa0a4d075cd7357dfcbbd1f00
#
_cell.length_a   1.000
_cell.length_b   1.000
_cell.length_c   1.000
_cell.angle_alpha   90.00
_cell.angle_beta   90.00
_cell.angle_gamma   90.00
#
_symmetry.space_group_name_H-M   'P 1'
#
loop_
_entity.id
_entity.type
_entity.pdbx_description
1 polymer ?
#
loop_
_entity_poly.entity_id
_entity_poly.type
_entity_poly.pdbx_seq_one_letter_code
_entity_poly.pdbx_strand_id
1 'polypeptide(L)'
;MARLQDQYREKIAPSLIEKFGYTSPMQVPRITKITLNMGVSEAVADKKVMDSAVSDMSKIAGQKPVVTKAKKAIAGFKIREDLPIGCMVTLRGVKMYEFLDRFVTVALPRVRDFRGISVRAFDGRGNYNIGVKEQIIFPEIEYDKVDALRGLNVSITTTAKTDDECKALLTAFRFPFKN
;
A
#
# COMPACT_ATOMS: atom_id res chain seq x y z
N MET A 1 16.07 -12.63 -6.41
CA MET A 1 15.72 -11.56 -5.43
C MET A 1 14.89 -10.50 -6.15
N ALA A 2 14.14 -9.67 -5.43
CA ALA A 2 13.36 -8.60 -6.07
C ALA A 2 14.30 -7.47 -6.53
N ARG A 3 14.15 -7.01 -7.77
CA ARG A 3 14.97 -5.94 -8.40
C ARG A 3 15.16 -4.72 -7.49
N LEU A 4 14.09 -4.24 -6.85
CA LEU A 4 14.15 -3.08 -5.96
C LEU A 4 14.89 -3.37 -4.66
N GLN A 5 14.93 -4.61 -4.19
CA GLN A 5 15.70 -4.98 -3.00
C GLN A 5 17.21 -4.89 -3.26
N ASP A 6 17.65 -5.35 -4.44
CA ASP A 6 19.05 -5.26 -4.84
C ASP A 6 19.43 -3.78 -5.10
N GLN A 7 18.56 -3.02 -5.78
CA GLN A 7 18.73 -1.59 -5.97
C GLN A 7 18.82 -0.82 -4.64
N TYR A 8 18.05 -1.21 -3.63
CA TYR A 8 18.14 -0.60 -2.30
C TYR A 8 19.53 -0.79 -1.70
N ARG A 9 20.04 -2.02 -1.74
CA ARG A 9 21.34 -2.35 -1.13
C ARG A 9 22.52 -1.69 -1.86
N GLU A 10 22.51 -1.70 -3.19
CA GLU A 10 23.64 -1.29 -4.00
C GLU A 10 23.70 0.23 -4.22
N LYS A 11 22.55 0.90 -4.32
CA LYS A 11 22.47 2.30 -4.74
C LYS A 11 21.80 3.22 -3.72
N ILE A 12 20.63 2.83 -3.21
CA ILE A 12 19.80 3.71 -2.38
C ILE A 12 20.41 3.89 -0.99
N ALA A 13 20.82 2.82 -0.33
CA ALA A 13 21.36 2.89 1.02
C ALA A 13 22.67 3.72 1.06
N PRO A 14 23.66 3.54 0.17
CA PRO A 14 24.84 4.41 0.13
C PRO A 14 24.50 5.89 -0.10
N SER A 15 23.61 6.19 -1.04
CA SER A 15 23.17 7.57 -1.32
C SER A 15 22.49 8.24 -0.13
N LEU A 16 21.70 7.50 0.65
CA LEU A 16 21.07 8.03 1.87
C LEU A 16 22.07 8.24 3.01
N ILE A 17 23.11 7.39 3.12
CA ILE A 17 24.20 7.58 4.08
C ILE A 17 24.92 8.89 3.78
N GLU A 18 25.27 9.14 2.54
CA GLU A 18 25.95 10.38 2.11
C GLU A 18 25.07 11.60 2.36
N LYS A 19 23.78 11.52 2.02
CA LYS A 19 22.84 12.65 2.13
C LYS A 19 22.56 13.08 3.58
N PHE A 20 22.38 12.10 4.49
CA PHE A 20 21.98 12.37 5.88
C PHE A 20 23.11 12.17 6.90
N GLY A 21 24.29 11.73 6.48
CA GLY A 21 25.46 11.58 7.35
C GLY A 21 25.32 10.48 8.41
N TYR A 22 24.64 9.37 8.07
CA TYR A 22 24.50 8.25 9.01
C TYR A 22 25.85 7.62 9.35
N THR A 23 26.10 7.37 10.62
CA THR A 23 27.32 6.74 11.12
C THR A 23 27.29 5.23 11.00
N SER A 24 26.13 4.62 10.92
CA SER A 24 25.95 3.17 10.81
C SER A 24 24.97 2.79 9.70
N PRO A 25 25.26 1.74 8.93
CA PRO A 25 24.33 1.22 7.91
C PRO A 25 22.96 0.81 8.48
N MET A 26 22.89 0.48 9.77
CA MET A 26 21.65 0.08 10.44
C MET A 26 20.71 1.27 10.71
N GLN A 27 21.21 2.51 10.65
CA GLN A 27 20.41 3.73 10.82
C GLN A 27 19.68 4.12 9.53
N VAL A 28 20.14 3.61 8.38
CA VAL A 28 19.57 3.95 7.08
C VAL A 28 18.11 3.56 7.02
N PRO A 29 17.20 4.48 6.64
CA PRO A 29 15.79 4.18 6.54
C PRO A 29 15.51 3.10 5.50
N ARG A 30 14.65 2.14 5.85
CA ARG A 30 14.22 1.05 4.98
C ARG A 30 12.72 0.82 5.10
N ILE A 31 12.11 0.28 4.07
CA ILE A 31 10.71 -0.14 4.12
C ILE A 31 10.62 -1.44 4.93
N THR A 32 9.76 -1.49 5.94
CA THR A 32 9.55 -2.64 6.80
C THR A 32 8.39 -3.51 6.39
N LYS A 33 7.30 -2.87 6.00
CA LYS A 33 6.07 -3.52 5.52
C LYS A 33 5.26 -2.57 4.63
N ILE A 34 4.44 -3.16 3.78
CA ILE A 34 3.36 -2.47 3.07
C ILE A 34 2.05 -3.14 3.49
N THR A 35 1.11 -2.36 3.98
CA THR A 35 -0.22 -2.85 4.36
C THR A 35 -1.23 -2.33 3.34
N LEU A 36 -1.98 -3.26 2.75
CA LEU A 36 -3.12 -2.96 1.88
C LEU A 36 -4.39 -3.17 2.70
N ASN A 37 -5.30 -2.22 2.65
CA ASN A 37 -6.58 -2.31 3.32
C ASN A 37 -7.70 -1.87 2.39
N MET A 38 -8.76 -2.67 2.32
CA MET A 38 -9.96 -2.38 1.56
C MET A 38 -11.17 -2.45 2.49
N GLY A 39 -11.86 -1.32 2.65
CA GLY A 39 -13.14 -1.27 3.35
C GLY A 39 -14.26 -1.62 2.38
N VAL A 40 -15.12 -2.55 2.77
CA VAL A 40 -16.23 -3.04 1.95
C VAL A 40 -17.53 -2.87 2.73
N SER A 41 -18.10 -1.67 2.66
CA SER A 41 -19.35 -1.34 3.37
C SER A 41 -20.55 -2.13 2.86
N GLU A 42 -20.56 -2.49 1.58
CA GLU A 42 -21.62 -3.25 0.93
C GLU A 42 -21.72 -4.70 1.44
N ALA A 43 -20.64 -5.23 2.01
CA ALA A 43 -20.61 -6.57 2.61
C ALA A 43 -21.56 -6.73 3.80
N VAL A 44 -22.04 -5.61 4.38
CA VAL A 44 -23.08 -5.63 5.42
C VAL A 44 -24.40 -6.16 4.87
N ALA A 45 -24.71 -5.87 3.60
CA ALA A 45 -25.93 -6.29 2.93
C ALA A 45 -25.75 -7.65 2.21
N ASP A 46 -24.63 -7.86 1.52
CA ASP A 46 -24.34 -9.07 0.75
C ASP A 46 -22.93 -9.61 1.03
N LYS A 47 -22.87 -10.82 1.57
CA LYS A 47 -21.60 -11.52 1.86
C LYS A 47 -20.78 -11.86 0.61
N LYS A 48 -21.43 -12.07 -0.56
CA LYS A 48 -20.73 -12.37 -1.82
C LYS A 48 -19.78 -11.24 -2.25
N VAL A 49 -20.16 -10.01 -1.93
CA VAL A 49 -19.34 -8.84 -2.20
C VAL A 49 -17.98 -8.89 -1.47
N MET A 50 -17.97 -9.47 -0.25
CA MET A 50 -16.72 -9.69 0.48
C MET A 50 -15.83 -10.73 -0.20
N ASP A 51 -16.41 -11.82 -0.73
CA ASP A 51 -15.63 -12.85 -1.42
C ASP A 51 -14.97 -12.30 -2.69
N SER A 52 -15.68 -11.46 -3.44
CA SER A 52 -15.13 -10.74 -4.60
C SER A 52 -13.97 -9.81 -4.19
N ALA A 53 -14.14 -9.02 -3.13
CA ALA A 53 -13.10 -8.12 -2.62
C ALA A 53 -11.85 -8.89 -2.14
N VAL A 54 -12.03 -10.03 -1.46
CA VAL A 54 -10.95 -10.92 -1.04
C VAL A 54 -10.22 -11.51 -2.25
N SER A 55 -10.95 -11.91 -3.28
CA SER A 55 -10.37 -12.41 -4.54
C SER A 55 -9.49 -11.35 -5.21
N ASP A 56 -10.01 -10.13 -5.37
CA ASP A 56 -9.28 -9.02 -5.98
C ASP A 56 -8.03 -8.66 -5.18
N MET A 57 -8.17 -8.50 -3.87
CA MET A 57 -7.04 -8.22 -2.99
C MET A 57 -5.99 -9.35 -3.03
N SER A 58 -6.41 -10.61 -3.14
CA SER A 58 -5.49 -11.76 -3.27
C SER A 58 -4.67 -11.71 -4.57
N LYS A 59 -5.29 -11.31 -5.69
CA LYS A 59 -4.59 -11.13 -6.97
C LYS A 59 -3.59 -9.99 -6.89
N ILE A 60 -3.98 -8.83 -6.35
CA ILE A 60 -3.11 -7.66 -6.19
C ILE A 60 -1.91 -7.96 -5.28
N ALA A 61 -2.15 -8.61 -4.15
CA ALA A 61 -1.12 -8.85 -3.13
C ALA A 61 -0.24 -10.08 -3.41
N GLY A 62 -0.73 -11.03 -4.21
CA GLY A 62 -0.09 -12.35 -4.39
C GLY A 62 -0.08 -13.19 -3.11
N GLN A 63 -0.99 -12.89 -2.17
CA GLN A 63 -1.12 -13.59 -0.90
C GLN A 63 -2.56 -13.44 -0.37
N LYS A 64 -3.06 -14.44 0.34
CA LYS A 64 -4.42 -14.47 0.89
C LYS A 64 -4.60 -13.33 1.92
N PRO A 65 -5.57 -12.43 1.74
CA PRO A 65 -5.88 -11.39 2.71
C PRO A 65 -6.64 -11.95 3.92
N VAL A 66 -6.61 -11.20 5.00
CA VAL A 66 -7.39 -11.47 6.21
C VAL A 66 -8.67 -10.63 6.14
N VAL A 67 -9.81 -11.26 6.35
CA VAL A 67 -11.10 -10.56 6.47
C VAL A 67 -11.15 -9.86 7.83
N THR A 68 -11.39 -8.56 7.81
CA THR A 68 -11.53 -7.75 9.02
C THR A 68 -12.98 -7.68 9.44
N LYS A 69 -13.22 -7.93 10.72
CA LYS A 69 -14.55 -7.97 11.33
C LYS A 69 -14.79 -6.76 12.22
N ALA A 70 -16.04 -6.37 12.36
CA ALA A 70 -16.45 -5.31 13.28
C ALA A 70 -16.22 -5.74 14.74
N LYS A 71 -15.61 -4.88 15.54
CA LYS A 71 -15.37 -5.13 16.98
C LYS A 71 -16.56 -4.77 17.86
N LYS A 72 -17.41 -3.85 17.40
CA LYS A 72 -18.58 -3.35 18.15
C LYS A 72 -19.77 -3.21 17.21
N ALA A 73 -20.96 -3.44 17.73
CA ALA A 73 -22.19 -3.15 17.02
C ALA A 73 -22.46 -1.65 16.98
N ILE A 74 -22.83 -1.12 15.80
CA ILE A 74 -23.22 0.28 15.61
C ILE A 74 -24.52 0.31 14.82
N ALA A 75 -25.62 0.66 15.50
CA ALA A 75 -26.96 0.66 14.93
C ALA A 75 -27.11 1.63 13.73
N GLY A 76 -26.51 2.80 13.79
CA GLY A 76 -26.57 3.80 12.71
C GLY A 76 -26.00 3.33 11.37
N PHE A 77 -25.06 2.39 11.38
CA PHE A 77 -24.48 1.77 10.18
C PHE A 77 -25.00 0.36 9.93
N LYS A 78 -25.98 -0.12 10.69
CA LYS A 78 -26.51 -1.50 10.60
C LYS A 78 -25.43 -2.58 10.77
N ILE A 79 -24.35 -2.27 11.51
CA ILE A 79 -23.22 -3.16 11.76
C ILE A 79 -23.47 -3.91 13.09
N ARG A 80 -23.29 -5.23 13.05
CA ARG A 80 -23.26 -6.09 14.25
C ARG A 80 -21.82 -6.51 14.53
N GLU A 81 -21.56 -6.92 15.75
CA GLU A 81 -20.28 -7.52 16.14
C GLU A 81 -19.98 -8.76 15.27
N ASP A 82 -18.70 -9.00 14.99
CA ASP A 82 -18.20 -10.06 14.11
C ASP A 82 -18.62 -10.00 12.63
N LEU A 83 -19.34 -8.96 12.21
CA LEU A 83 -19.71 -8.80 10.82
C LEU A 83 -18.47 -8.48 9.97
N PRO A 84 -18.21 -9.16 8.81
CA PRO A 84 -17.12 -8.83 7.91
C PRO A 84 -17.37 -7.45 7.27
N ILE A 85 -16.41 -6.54 7.40
CA ILE A 85 -16.51 -5.14 6.91
C ILE A 85 -15.38 -4.72 6.00
N GLY A 86 -14.36 -5.57 5.82
CA GLY A 86 -13.23 -5.27 4.96
C GLY A 86 -12.25 -6.42 4.87
N CYS A 87 -11.19 -6.22 4.11
CA CYS A 87 -10.07 -7.15 4.03
C CYS A 87 -8.73 -6.39 4.07
N MET A 88 -7.71 -7.03 4.61
CA MET A 88 -6.40 -6.46 4.80
C MET A 88 -5.31 -7.48 4.51
N VAL A 89 -4.19 -7.01 3.97
CA VAL A 89 -2.99 -7.83 3.78
C VAL A 89 -1.75 -7.04 4.16
N THR A 90 -0.77 -7.70 4.78
CA THR A 90 0.53 -7.13 5.10
C THR A 90 1.60 -7.84 4.29
N LEU A 91 2.32 -7.09 3.47
CA LEU A 91 3.41 -7.56 2.64
C LEU A 91 4.76 -7.23 3.30
N ARG A 92 5.69 -8.20 3.26
CA ARG A 92 7.05 -8.08 3.80
C ARG A 92 8.06 -8.75 2.87
N GLY A 93 9.34 -8.40 3.02
CA GLY A 93 10.44 -9.03 2.30
C GLY A 93 10.30 -8.94 0.78
N VAL A 94 10.54 -10.02 0.06
CA VAL A 94 10.53 -10.07 -1.41
C VAL A 94 9.19 -9.63 -1.99
N LYS A 95 8.07 -10.16 -1.46
CA LYS A 95 6.72 -9.82 -1.94
C LYS A 95 6.40 -8.32 -1.80
N MET A 96 6.90 -7.69 -0.75
CA MET A 96 6.76 -6.25 -0.54
C MET A 96 7.47 -5.45 -1.63
N TYR A 97 8.70 -5.79 -1.97
CA TYR A 97 9.46 -5.09 -3.02
C TYR A 97 8.90 -5.35 -4.41
N GLU A 98 8.40 -6.56 -4.70
CA GLU A 98 7.73 -6.85 -5.96
C GLU A 98 6.41 -6.09 -6.12
N PHE A 99 5.62 -6.00 -5.05
CA PHE A 99 4.43 -5.16 -5.05
C PHE A 99 4.79 -3.69 -5.26
N LEU A 100 5.81 -3.19 -4.55
CA LEU A 100 6.26 -1.81 -4.68
C LEU A 100 6.68 -1.47 -6.11
N ASP A 101 7.44 -2.35 -6.75
CA ASP A 101 7.87 -2.19 -8.14
C ASP A 101 6.69 -2.08 -9.10
N ARG A 102 5.73 -3.00 -9.04
CA ARG A 102 4.51 -2.95 -9.86
C ARG A 102 3.65 -1.73 -9.55
N PHE A 103 3.54 -1.36 -8.28
CA PHE A 103 2.77 -0.20 -7.84
C PHE A 103 3.30 1.10 -8.44
N VAL A 104 4.62 1.33 -8.37
CA VAL A 104 5.24 2.56 -8.85
C VAL A 104 5.34 2.59 -10.38
N THR A 105 5.73 1.48 -11.01
CA THR A 105 6.01 1.45 -12.46
C THR A 105 4.76 1.24 -13.32
N VAL A 106 3.75 0.55 -12.82
CA VAL A 106 2.58 0.14 -13.62
C VAL A 106 1.29 0.74 -13.08
N ALA A 107 1.00 0.57 -11.79
CA ALA A 107 -0.30 0.93 -11.23
C ALA A 107 -0.49 2.45 -11.12
N LEU A 108 0.48 3.18 -10.56
CA LEU A 108 0.36 4.64 -10.40
C LEU A 108 0.18 5.39 -11.73
N PRO A 109 0.93 5.11 -12.81
CA PRO A 109 0.70 5.77 -14.09
C PRO A 109 -0.68 5.49 -14.72
N ARG A 110 -1.35 4.41 -14.33
CA ARG A 110 -2.69 4.05 -14.81
C ARG A 110 -3.82 4.74 -14.06
N VAL A 111 -3.51 5.46 -12.98
CA VAL A 111 -4.51 6.25 -12.25
C VAL A 111 -5.06 7.32 -13.18
N ARG A 112 -6.39 7.42 -13.25
CA ARG A 112 -7.06 8.45 -14.04
C ARG A 112 -6.65 9.86 -13.57
N ASP A 113 -6.30 10.73 -14.52
CA ASP A 113 -5.84 12.11 -14.27
C ASP A 113 -4.66 12.20 -13.29
N PHE A 114 -3.71 11.26 -13.40
CA PHE A 114 -2.57 11.21 -12.51
C PHE A 114 -1.69 12.47 -12.67
N ARG A 115 -1.55 13.23 -11.57
CA ARG A 115 -0.72 14.44 -11.49
C ARG A 115 0.37 14.35 -10.43
N GLY A 116 0.75 13.13 -10.05
CA GLY A 116 1.67 12.87 -8.95
C GLY A 116 0.96 12.65 -7.61
N ILE A 117 1.69 12.12 -6.65
CA ILE A 117 1.19 11.80 -5.30
C ILE A 117 1.48 12.93 -4.31
N SER A 118 0.57 13.13 -3.37
CA SER A 118 0.65 14.23 -2.40
C SER A 118 1.79 14.07 -1.41
N VAL A 119 2.57 15.11 -1.19
CA VAL A 119 3.58 15.19 -0.12
C VAL A 119 2.94 15.30 1.27
N ARG A 120 1.64 15.63 1.37
CA ARG A 120 0.94 15.79 2.66
C ARG A 120 0.46 14.48 3.27
N ALA A 121 0.72 13.35 2.63
CA ALA A 121 0.24 12.04 3.05
C ALA A 121 1.21 11.28 3.98
N PHE A 122 2.24 11.95 4.46
CA PHE A 122 3.11 11.48 5.55
C PHE A 122 2.42 11.64 6.90
N ASP A 123 2.77 10.78 7.86
CA ASP A 123 2.14 10.73 9.19
C ASP A 123 2.90 11.51 10.29
N GLY A 124 3.97 12.22 9.96
CA GLY A 124 4.85 12.90 10.90
C GLY A 124 5.88 11.97 11.58
N ARG A 125 5.86 10.68 11.28
CA ARG A 125 6.74 9.66 11.87
C ARG A 125 7.47 8.82 10.83
N GLY A 126 7.60 9.33 9.62
CA GLY A 126 8.32 8.66 8.54
C GLY A 126 7.56 7.50 7.88
N ASN A 127 6.23 7.45 7.95
CA ASN A 127 5.41 6.53 7.18
C ASN A 127 4.59 7.28 6.14
N TYR A 128 4.17 6.57 5.10
CA TYR A 128 3.44 7.17 3.99
C TYR A 128 2.16 6.39 3.66
N ASN A 129 1.05 7.11 3.45
CA ASN A 129 -0.25 6.52 3.17
C ASN A 129 -0.83 7.05 1.85
N ILE A 130 -1.28 6.15 0.99
CA ILE A 130 -1.93 6.47 -0.29
C ILE A 130 -3.31 5.84 -0.34
N GLY A 131 -4.33 6.64 -0.68
CA GLY A 131 -5.63 6.15 -1.07
C GLY A 131 -5.71 5.96 -2.59
N VAL A 132 -6.00 4.76 -3.03
CA VAL A 132 -6.29 4.40 -4.41
C VAL A 132 -7.80 4.33 -4.54
N LYS A 133 -8.38 5.05 -5.50
CA LYS A 133 -9.83 5.12 -5.68
C LYS A 133 -10.42 3.87 -6.36
N GLU A 134 -9.66 3.25 -7.24
CA GLU A 134 -10.12 2.17 -8.11
C GLU A 134 -9.10 1.04 -8.17
N GLN A 135 -9.51 -0.20 -7.86
CA GLN A 135 -8.63 -1.37 -7.92
C GLN A 135 -8.20 -1.75 -9.34
N ILE A 136 -8.89 -1.27 -10.35
CA ILE A 136 -8.60 -1.58 -11.77
C ILE A 136 -7.29 -1.01 -12.29
N ILE A 137 -6.62 -0.14 -11.53
CA ILE A 137 -5.28 0.34 -11.88
C ILE A 137 -4.24 -0.78 -11.85
N PHE A 138 -4.49 -1.85 -11.10
CA PHE A 138 -3.60 -3.00 -11.02
C PHE A 138 -3.82 -3.92 -12.24
N PRO A 139 -2.73 -4.29 -12.95
CA PRO A 139 -2.83 -5.11 -14.17
C PRO A 139 -3.35 -6.53 -13.92
N GLU A 140 -3.30 -7.00 -12.67
CA GLU A 140 -3.79 -8.31 -12.26
C GLU A 140 -5.33 -8.38 -12.21
N ILE A 141 -5.99 -7.23 -12.25
CA ILE A 141 -7.46 -7.13 -12.22
C ILE A 141 -7.99 -6.98 -13.63
N GLU A 142 -8.77 -7.95 -14.06
CA GLU A 142 -9.46 -7.92 -15.34
C GLU A 142 -10.76 -7.12 -15.21
N TYR A 143 -10.90 -6.04 -15.97
CA TYR A 143 -12.06 -5.13 -15.90
C TYR A 143 -13.41 -5.86 -16.06
N ASP A 144 -13.48 -6.81 -16.98
CA ASP A 144 -14.71 -7.55 -17.30
C ASP A 144 -15.19 -8.48 -16.18
N LYS A 145 -14.33 -8.78 -15.21
CA LYS A 145 -14.63 -9.67 -14.08
C LYS A 145 -14.89 -8.91 -12.77
N VAL A 146 -14.82 -7.58 -12.82
CA VAL A 146 -15.04 -6.73 -11.64
C VAL A 146 -16.52 -6.50 -11.45
N ASP A 147 -17.04 -6.83 -10.28
CA ASP A 147 -18.44 -6.61 -9.90
C ASP A 147 -18.71 -5.15 -9.52
N ALA A 148 -17.76 -4.50 -8.82
CA ALA A 148 -17.85 -3.09 -8.42
C ALA A 148 -16.48 -2.45 -8.29
N LEU A 149 -16.39 -1.15 -8.56
CA LEU A 149 -15.17 -0.36 -8.33
C LEU A 149 -15.00 -0.14 -6.82
N ARG A 150 -13.85 -0.56 -6.28
CA ARG A 150 -13.50 -0.42 -4.86
C ARG A 150 -12.18 0.29 -4.71
N GLY A 151 -12.17 1.21 -3.75
CA GLY A 151 -10.94 1.86 -3.32
C GLY A 151 -10.16 0.99 -2.33
N LEU A 152 -8.85 1.21 -2.28
CA LEU A 152 -7.99 0.60 -1.28
C LEU A 152 -6.96 1.60 -0.76
N ASN A 153 -6.55 1.41 0.48
CA ASN A 153 -5.48 2.17 1.11
C ASN A 153 -4.19 1.36 1.09
N VAL A 154 -3.10 2.01 0.70
CA VAL A 154 -1.74 1.48 0.70
C VAL A 154 -0.95 2.24 1.75
N SER A 155 -0.58 1.58 2.84
CA SER A 155 0.23 2.14 3.93
C SER A 155 1.64 1.59 3.86
N ILE A 156 2.63 2.45 3.65
CA ILE A 156 4.05 2.12 3.58
C ILE A 156 4.67 2.48 4.92
N THR A 157 5.08 1.47 5.68
CA THR A 157 5.75 1.66 6.96
C THR A 157 7.26 1.55 6.77
N THR A 158 7.99 2.54 7.27
CA THR A 158 9.45 2.58 7.18
C THR A 158 10.11 2.62 8.57
N THR A 159 11.43 2.60 8.60
CA THR A 159 12.23 2.82 9.80
C THR A 159 12.71 4.27 9.91
N ALA A 160 12.32 5.14 9.00
CA ALA A 160 12.64 6.56 9.04
C ALA A 160 12.12 7.20 10.32
N LYS A 161 12.85 8.14 10.87
CA LYS A 161 12.43 8.91 12.05
C LYS A 161 11.65 10.16 11.69
N THR A 162 11.93 10.71 10.51
CA THR A 162 11.31 11.93 10.00
C THR A 162 10.69 11.72 8.63
N ASP A 163 9.73 12.57 8.27
CA ASP A 163 9.08 12.53 6.96
C ASP A 163 10.07 12.86 5.82
N ASP A 164 11.08 13.69 6.07
CA ASP A 164 12.10 14.02 5.09
C ASP A 164 12.99 12.81 4.73
N GLU A 165 13.36 12.01 5.73
CA GLU A 165 14.07 10.74 5.51
C GLU A 165 13.22 9.77 4.68
N CYS A 166 11.94 9.64 5.03
CA CYS A 166 11.00 8.78 4.30
C CYS A 166 10.79 9.30 2.87
N LYS A 167 10.60 10.60 2.68
CA LYS A 167 10.47 11.22 1.37
C LYS A 167 11.70 10.97 0.50
N ALA A 168 12.89 11.11 1.06
CA ALA A 168 14.14 10.82 0.35
C ALA A 168 14.23 9.35 -0.06
N LEU A 169 13.88 8.42 0.85
CA LEU A 169 13.83 7.00 0.58
C LEU A 169 12.84 6.67 -0.56
N LEU A 170 11.61 7.16 -0.49
CA LEU A 170 10.59 6.89 -1.50
C LEU A 170 10.93 7.55 -2.85
N THR A 171 11.52 8.74 -2.84
CA THR A 171 12.03 9.39 -4.06
C THR A 171 13.11 8.56 -4.74
N ALA A 172 14.02 7.95 -3.97
CA ALA A 172 15.02 7.04 -4.50
C ALA A 172 14.41 5.77 -5.12
N PHE A 173 13.24 5.33 -4.65
CA PHE A 173 12.40 4.30 -5.28
C PHE A 173 11.55 4.82 -6.45
N ARG A 174 11.78 6.05 -6.90
CA ARG A 174 11.08 6.70 -8.02
C ARG A 174 9.59 6.95 -7.79
N PHE A 175 9.19 7.19 -6.55
CA PHE A 175 7.83 7.65 -6.29
C PHE A 175 7.59 9.02 -6.96
N PRO A 176 6.52 9.16 -7.76
CA PRO A 176 6.21 10.38 -8.48
C PRO A 176 5.52 11.41 -7.58
N PHE A 177 6.26 12.02 -6.66
CA PHE A 177 5.73 13.09 -5.82
C PHE A 177 5.39 14.33 -6.66
N LYS A 178 4.28 14.96 -6.29
CA LYS A 178 3.90 16.25 -6.85
C LYS A 178 4.78 17.33 -6.25
N ASN A 179 5.35 18.18 -7.11
CA ASN A 179 6.12 19.36 -6.70
C ASN A 179 5.21 20.41 -6.05
#